data_28725cdce32a9db6ae14c9040390a8e9
#
_entry.id   28725cdce32a9db6ae14c9040390a8e9
#
_cell.length_a   1.000
_cell.length_b   1.000
_cell.length_c   1.000
_cell.angle_alpha   90.00
_cell.angle_beta   90.00
_cell.angle_gamma   90.00
#
_symmetry.space_group_name_H-M   'P 1'
#
loop_
_entity.id
_entity.type
_entity.pdbx_description
1 polymer ?
#
loop_
_entity_poly.entity_id
_entity_poly.type
_entity_poly.pdbx_seq_one_letter_code
_entity_poly.pdbx_strand_id
1 'polypeptide(L)'
;FSPQSLIAEGTANYGIDVAFPNVERRRFEREVLFPAAGLDGRQVDEYYDVLDLVKKLSYAGNEAARRYRDGKIDAAAAAKWIETYALYSPERAAQRVRFIDQYGAYVINYNLGEDLVRSYVERRANADPARRWTEFAELISSPRLPSELKD
;
A
#
# COMPACT_ATOMS: atom_id res chain seq x y z
N PHE A 1 6.57 18.08 -4.13
CA PHE A 1 5.76 16.88 -4.43
C PHE A 1 4.92 17.16 -5.68
N SER A 2 4.80 16.16 -6.55
CA SER A 2 4.10 16.24 -7.82
C SER A 2 2.82 15.40 -7.77
N PRO A 3 1.75 15.74 -8.52
CA PRO A 3 0.59 14.87 -8.69
C PRO A 3 0.95 13.45 -9.15
N GLN A 4 2.04 13.31 -9.90
CA GLN A 4 2.57 12.01 -10.32
C GLN A 4 3.06 11.14 -9.17
N SER A 5 3.37 11.71 -8.01
CA SER A 5 3.85 10.94 -6.85
C SER A 5 2.84 9.86 -6.41
N LEU A 6 1.54 10.13 -6.52
CA LEU A 6 0.51 9.15 -6.19
C LEU A 6 0.57 7.93 -7.13
N ILE A 7 0.76 8.17 -8.43
CA ILE A 7 0.89 7.09 -9.41
C ILE A 7 2.22 6.35 -9.20
N ALA A 8 3.32 7.07 -8.96
CA ALA A 8 4.63 6.47 -8.75
C ALA A 8 4.66 5.53 -7.53
N GLU A 9 4.14 5.97 -6.37
CA GLU A 9 4.05 5.12 -5.18
C GLU A 9 3.05 3.98 -5.37
N GLY A 10 1.92 4.26 -6.00
CA GLY A 10 0.90 3.26 -6.30
C GLY A 10 1.41 2.17 -7.24
N THR A 11 2.13 2.53 -8.31
CA THR A 11 2.72 1.57 -9.24
C THR A 11 3.86 0.78 -8.62
N ALA A 12 4.67 1.40 -7.73
CA ALA A 12 5.70 0.69 -6.99
C ALA A 12 5.11 -0.43 -6.11
N ASN A 13 4.02 -0.14 -5.40
CA ASN A 13 3.36 -1.11 -4.53
C ASN A 13 2.61 -2.19 -5.33
N TYR A 14 1.76 -1.79 -6.27
CA TYR A 14 0.98 -2.73 -7.08
C TYR A 14 1.85 -3.55 -8.05
N GLY A 15 2.98 -2.99 -8.51
CA GLY A 15 3.91 -3.66 -9.41
C GLY A 15 4.46 -4.98 -8.86
N ILE A 16 4.52 -5.13 -7.56
CA ILE A 16 4.88 -6.39 -6.90
C ILE A 16 3.89 -7.51 -7.30
N ASP A 17 2.59 -7.21 -7.27
CA ASP A 17 1.55 -8.18 -7.61
C ASP A 17 1.48 -8.47 -9.12
N VAL A 18 1.87 -7.50 -9.95
CA VAL A 18 1.98 -7.69 -11.42
C VAL A 18 3.18 -8.58 -11.75
N ALA A 19 4.35 -8.27 -11.17
CA ALA A 19 5.59 -8.99 -11.44
C ALA A 19 5.64 -10.37 -10.80
N PHE A 20 4.99 -10.55 -9.66
CA PHE A 20 5.01 -11.79 -8.91
C PHE A 20 3.61 -12.10 -8.35
N PRO A 21 2.75 -12.72 -9.18
CA PRO A 21 1.37 -13.03 -8.81
C PRO A 21 1.28 -13.83 -7.50
N ASN A 22 0.25 -13.54 -6.71
CA ASN A 22 0.09 -14.03 -5.35
C ASN A 22 0.35 -15.54 -5.19
N VAL A 23 -0.21 -16.38 -6.09
CA VAL A 23 -0.06 -17.85 -6.01
C VAL A 23 1.40 -18.27 -6.14
N GLU A 24 2.11 -17.71 -7.13
CA GLU A 24 3.52 -18.02 -7.36
C GLU A 24 4.40 -17.47 -6.24
N ARG A 25 4.10 -16.25 -5.76
CA ARG A 25 4.82 -15.63 -4.66
C ARG A 25 4.69 -16.45 -3.38
N ARG A 26 3.48 -16.83 -2.97
CA ARG A 26 3.24 -17.67 -1.78
C ARG A 26 3.95 -19.01 -1.89
N ARG A 27 3.98 -19.62 -3.08
CA ARG A 27 4.72 -20.87 -3.29
C ARG A 27 6.22 -20.65 -3.10
N PHE A 28 6.78 -19.65 -3.74
CA PHE A 28 8.21 -19.33 -3.62
C PHE A 28 8.61 -19.00 -2.18
N GLU A 29 7.80 -18.20 -1.50
CA GLU A 29 8.06 -17.86 -0.09
C GLU A 29 7.98 -19.09 0.81
N ARG A 30 7.01 -19.96 0.60
CA ARG A 30 6.88 -21.24 1.34
C ARG A 30 8.05 -22.17 1.16
N GLU A 31 8.53 -22.29 -0.07
CA GLU A 31 9.56 -23.26 -0.43
C GLU A 31 10.99 -22.72 -0.26
N VAL A 32 11.18 -21.40 -0.36
CA VAL A 32 12.51 -20.79 -0.41
C VAL A 32 12.71 -19.76 0.69
N LEU A 33 11.89 -18.69 0.76
CA LEU A 33 12.21 -17.56 1.63
C LEU A 33 11.98 -17.85 3.11
N PHE A 34 10.88 -18.50 3.48
CA PHE A 34 10.59 -18.84 4.88
C PHE A 34 11.66 -19.79 5.42
N PRO A 35 12.00 -20.92 4.75
CA PRO A 35 13.11 -21.76 5.18
C PRO A 35 14.45 -21.03 5.26
N ALA A 36 14.79 -20.19 4.29
CA ALA A 36 16.02 -19.41 4.30
C ALA A 36 16.09 -18.41 5.46
N ALA A 37 14.93 -17.91 5.93
CA ALA A 37 14.81 -17.05 7.10
C ALA A 37 14.69 -17.82 8.43
N GLY A 38 14.73 -19.16 8.41
CA GLY A 38 14.52 -20.00 9.60
C GLY A 38 13.07 -20.06 10.07
N LEU A 39 12.11 -19.72 9.19
CA LEU A 39 10.67 -19.75 9.46
C LEU A 39 10.02 -21.01 8.89
N ASP A 40 8.88 -21.40 9.45
CA ASP A 40 8.11 -22.53 8.96
C ASP A 40 7.28 -22.12 7.73
N GLY A 41 7.59 -22.69 6.56
CA GLY A 41 6.87 -22.43 5.31
C GLY A 41 5.37 -22.75 5.37
N ARG A 42 4.91 -23.60 6.31
CA ARG A 42 3.47 -23.87 6.52
C ARG A 42 2.70 -22.66 7.02
N GLN A 43 3.36 -21.66 7.57
CA GLN A 43 2.74 -20.43 8.09
C GLN A 43 2.50 -19.36 7.01
N VAL A 44 2.93 -19.59 5.77
CA VAL A 44 2.79 -18.58 4.68
C VAL A 44 1.34 -18.14 4.48
N ASP A 45 0.38 -19.05 4.49
CA ASP A 45 -1.02 -18.68 4.24
C ASP A 45 -1.59 -17.85 5.40
N GLU A 46 -1.34 -18.25 6.65
CA GLU A 46 -1.72 -17.46 7.83
C GLU A 46 -1.04 -16.07 7.84
N TYR A 47 0.23 -16.01 7.48
CA TYR A 47 0.95 -14.74 7.34
C TYR A 47 0.26 -13.79 6.36
N TYR A 48 -0.15 -14.29 5.19
CA TYR A 48 -0.85 -13.47 4.19
C TYR A 48 -2.27 -13.08 4.63
N ASP A 49 -2.98 -13.97 5.31
CA ASP A 49 -4.31 -13.65 5.87
C ASP A 49 -4.21 -12.49 6.87
N VAL A 50 -3.18 -12.50 7.73
CA VAL A 50 -2.89 -11.40 8.66
C VAL A 50 -2.50 -10.13 7.90
N LEU A 51 -1.64 -10.21 6.88
CA LEU A 51 -1.25 -9.06 6.06
C LEU A 51 -2.45 -8.40 5.38
N ASP A 52 -3.38 -9.19 4.85
CA ASP A 52 -4.59 -8.69 4.18
C ASP A 52 -5.51 -7.94 5.17
N LEU A 53 -5.59 -8.42 6.42
CA LEU A 53 -6.30 -7.71 7.49
C LEU A 53 -5.60 -6.40 7.87
N VAL A 54 -4.28 -6.43 8.07
CA VAL A 54 -3.47 -5.24 8.39
C VAL A 54 -3.56 -4.19 7.28
N LYS A 55 -3.54 -4.61 6.02
CA LYS A 55 -3.71 -3.72 4.87
C LYS A 55 -5.02 -2.94 4.92
N LYS A 56 -6.13 -3.57 5.31
CA LYS A 56 -7.43 -2.89 5.50
C LYS A 56 -7.38 -1.81 6.57
N LEU A 57 -6.54 -1.97 7.61
CA LEU A 57 -6.37 -1.00 8.68
C LEU A 57 -5.52 0.22 8.26
N SER A 58 -4.82 0.16 7.14
CA SER A 58 -3.90 1.23 6.70
C SER A 58 -4.60 2.59 6.52
N TYR A 59 -5.88 2.58 6.15
CA TYR A 59 -6.69 3.79 6.01
C TYR A 59 -6.96 4.52 7.33
N ALA A 60 -6.87 3.84 8.47
CA ALA A 60 -6.92 4.49 9.79
C ALA A 60 -5.75 5.49 9.95
N GLY A 61 -4.58 5.19 9.35
CA GLY A 61 -3.45 6.11 9.30
C GLY A 61 -3.72 7.36 8.48
N ASN A 62 -4.45 7.24 7.36
CA ASN A 62 -4.85 8.40 6.54
C ASN A 62 -5.84 9.30 7.28
N GLU A 63 -6.79 8.71 8.02
CA GLU A 63 -7.73 9.48 8.84
C GLU A 63 -7.03 10.20 9.99
N ALA A 64 -6.07 9.55 10.66
CA ALA A 64 -5.23 10.21 11.66
C ALA A 64 -4.49 11.40 11.05
N ALA A 65 -3.86 11.22 9.88
CA ALA A 65 -3.15 12.27 9.18
C ALA A 65 -4.07 13.45 8.82
N ARG A 66 -5.26 13.16 8.29
CA ARG A 66 -6.25 14.18 7.95
C ARG A 66 -6.68 14.99 9.18
N ARG A 67 -7.08 14.33 10.27
CA ARG A 67 -7.51 15.00 11.50
C ARG A 67 -6.41 15.84 12.11
N TYR A 68 -5.19 15.30 12.11
CA TYR A 68 -4.03 16.01 12.66
C TYR A 68 -3.68 17.26 11.83
N ARG A 69 -3.63 17.11 10.52
CA ARG A 69 -3.35 18.23 9.60
C ARG A 69 -4.45 19.30 9.58
N ASP A 70 -5.69 18.90 9.80
CA ASP A 70 -6.84 19.82 9.96
C ASP A 70 -6.87 20.51 11.36
N GLY A 71 -5.93 20.21 12.24
CA GLY A 71 -5.89 20.75 13.61
C GLY A 71 -7.01 20.25 14.53
N LYS A 72 -7.68 19.13 14.17
CA LYS A 72 -8.76 18.54 14.96
C LYS A 72 -8.27 17.68 16.13
N ILE A 73 -7.07 17.18 16.02
CA ILE A 73 -6.36 16.43 17.06
C ILE A 73 -4.89 16.86 17.08
N ASP A 74 -4.25 16.72 18.23
CA ASP A 74 -2.82 16.97 18.38
C ASP A 74 -1.98 15.74 18.00
N ALA A 75 -0.66 15.87 18.04
CA ALA A 75 0.28 14.81 17.69
C ALA A 75 0.14 13.57 18.59
N ALA A 76 -0.11 13.76 19.89
CA ALA A 76 -0.27 12.66 20.84
C ALA A 76 -1.56 11.87 20.56
N ALA A 77 -2.67 12.56 20.29
CA ALA A 77 -3.94 11.94 19.91
C ALA A 77 -3.84 11.24 18.54
N ALA A 78 -3.09 11.80 17.60
CA ALA A 78 -2.84 11.15 16.30
C ALA A 78 -2.03 9.86 16.47
N ALA A 79 -0.97 9.86 17.27
CA ALA A 79 -0.21 8.65 17.59
C ALA A 79 -1.11 7.60 18.26
N LYS A 80 -1.92 8.02 19.25
CA LYS A 80 -2.85 7.10 19.93
C LYS A 80 -3.91 6.52 19.00
N TRP A 81 -4.39 7.30 18.03
CA TRP A 81 -5.29 6.82 16.99
C TRP A 81 -4.63 5.73 16.15
N ILE A 82 -3.37 5.95 15.72
CA ILE A 82 -2.61 4.99 14.90
C ILE A 82 -2.33 3.70 15.68
N GLU A 83 -1.96 3.81 16.98
CA GLU A 83 -1.83 2.63 17.85
C GLU A 83 -3.12 1.81 17.91
N THR A 84 -4.24 2.50 18.14
CA THR A 84 -5.54 1.83 18.38
C THR A 84 -6.13 1.21 17.13
N TYR A 85 -6.10 1.92 16.00
CA TYR A 85 -6.85 1.56 14.80
C TYR A 85 -6.00 1.02 13.66
N ALA A 86 -4.68 1.29 13.66
CA ALA A 86 -3.74 0.71 12.72
C ALA A 86 -2.81 -0.34 13.36
N LEU A 87 -2.95 -0.59 14.68
CA LEU A 87 -2.24 -1.60 15.46
C LEU A 87 -0.71 -1.41 15.44
N TYR A 88 -0.25 -0.15 15.38
CA TYR A 88 1.18 0.14 15.46
C TYR A 88 1.67 0.09 16.91
N SER A 89 2.96 -0.25 17.08
CA SER A 89 3.61 -0.02 18.38
C SER A 89 3.69 1.49 18.68
N PRO A 90 3.77 1.91 19.96
CA PRO A 90 3.89 3.33 20.30
C PRO A 90 5.01 4.05 19.58
N GLU A 91 6.19 3.39 19.42
CA GLU A 91 7.35 3.96 18.75
C GLU A 91 7.08 4.17 17.25
N ARG A 92 6.46 3.20 16.59
CA ARG A 92 6.09 3.29 15.18
C ARG A 92 4.98 4.31 14.94
N ALA A 93 4.03 4.43 15.85
CA ALA A 93 2.97 5.43 15.79
C ALA A 93 3.56 6.85 15.89
N ALA A 94 4.46 7.09 16.85
CA ALA A 94 5.16 8.36 16.98
C ALA A 94 6.04 8.67 15.73
N GLN A 95 6.71 7.66 15.17
CA GLN A 95 7.47 7.82 13.91
C GLN A 95 6.54 8.18 12.75
N ARG A 96 5.36 7.57 12.68
CA ARG A 96 4.37 7.87 11.64
C ARG A 96 3.85 9.30 11.74
N VAL A 97 3.64 9.84 12.95
CA VAL A 97 3.25 11.24 13.14
C VAL A 97 4.35 12.19 12.64
N ARG A 98 5.62 11.94 12.98
CA ARG A 98 6.74 12.73 12.42
C ARG A 98 6.80 12.68 10.89
N PHE A 99 6.49 11.53 10.30
CA PHE A 99 6.41 11.38 8.85
C PHE A 99 5.26 12.22 8.26
N ILE A 100 4.11 12.28 8.95
CA ILE A 100 2.98 13.14 8.56
C ILE A 100 3.37 14.62 8.65
N ASP A 101 4.12 15.04 9.68
CA ASP A 101 4.62 16.41 9.80
C ASP A 101 5.50 16.82 8.61
N GLN A 102 6.41 15.92 8.24
CA GLN A 102 7.37 16.18 7.16
C GLN A 102 6.73 16.17 5.77
N TYR A 103 5.80 15.24 5.51
CA TYR A 103 5.31 14.95 4.16
C TYR A 103 3.85 15.35 3.93
N GLY A 104 3.10 15.65 4.98
CA GLY A 104 1.71 16.11 4.87
C GLY A 104 0.80 15.10 4.17
N ALA A 105 0.08 15.57 3.16
CA ALA A 105 -0.86 14.75 2.40
C ALA A 105 -0.20 13.64 1.55
N TYR A 106 1.14 13.66 1.40
CA TYR A 106 1.86 12.64 0.65
C TYR A 106 1.62 11.22 1.18
N VAL A 107 1.29 11.10 2.47
CA VAL A 107 1.07 9.81 3.14
C VAL A 107 -0.03 8.95 2.51
N ILE A 108 -0.99 9.56 1.78
CA ILE A 108 -2.06 8.82 1.09
C ILE A 108 -1.59 8.10 -0.17
N ASN A 109 -0.42 8.46 -0.71
CA ASN A 109 0.07 7.92 -1.97
C ASN A 109 0.34 6.41 -1.89
N TYR A 110 0.65 5.90 -0.70
CA TYR A 110 1.03 4.51 -0.53
C TYR A 110 -0.15 3.53 -0.64
N ASN A 111 -1.26 3.79 0.03
CA ASN A 111 -2.43 2.91 -0.01
C ASN A 111 -3.47 3.36 -1.04
N LEU A 112 -3.90 4.63 -1.03
CA LEU A 112 -4.83 5.15 -2.02
C LEU A 112 -4.24 5.09 -3.45
N GLY A 113 -2.94 5.38 -3.59
CA GLY A 113 -2.24 5.28 -4.87
C GLY A 113 -2.24 3.85 -5.40
N GLU A 114 -1.92 2.87 -4.54
CA GLU A 114 -1.99 1.45 -4.91
C GLU A 114 -3.40 1.03 -5.34
N ASP A 115 -4.43 1.40 -4.57
CA ASP A 115 -5.82 1.03 -4.89
C ASP A 115 -6.30 1.64 -6.20
N LEU A 116 -5.95 2.90 -6.48
CA LEU A 116 -6.29 3.55 -7.75
C LEU A 116 -5.58 2.91 -8.94
N VAL A 117 -4.27 2.66 -8.82
CA VAL A 117 -3.47 2.00 -9.86
C VAL A 117 -3.99 0.59 -10.11
N ARG A 118 -4.21 -0.19 -9.05
CA ARG A 118 -4.79 -1.54 -9.15
C ARG A 118 -6.13 -1.52 -9.86
N SER A 119 -7.04 -0.66 -9.42
CA SER A 119 -8.36 -0.55 -10.03
C SER A 119 -8.29 -0.18 -11.52
N TYR A 120 -7.42 0.76 -11.88
CA TYR A 120 -7.21 1.16 -13.26
C TYR A 120 -6.73 -0.02 -14.13
N VAL A 121 -5.66 -0.66 -13.70
CA VAL A 121 -5.04 -1.76 -14.48
C VAL A 121 -5.97 -2.98 -14.56
N GLU A 122 -6.59 -3.39 -13.45
CA GLU A 122 -7.44 -4.59 -13.43
C GLU A 122 -8.74 -4.42 -14.24
N ARG A 123 -9.36 -3.23 -14.23
CA ARG A 123 -10.52 -2.95 -15.09
C ARG A 123 -10.16 -3.12 -16.57
N ARG A 124 -9.01 -2.60 -16.99
CA ARG A 124 -8.56 -2.63 -18.38
C ARG A 124 -8.02 -3.99 -18.80
N ALA A 125 -7.39 -4.70 -17.89
CA ALA A 125 -6.87 -6.05 -18.10
C ALA A 125 -7.98 -7.09 -18.27
N ASN A 126 -9.15 -6.88 -17.68
CA ASN A 126 -10.28 -7.80 -17.73
C ASN A 126 -9.87 -9.26 -17.38
N ALA A 127 -9.14 -9.41 -16.28
CA ALA A 127 -8.60 -10.68 -15.77
C ALA A 127 -7.57 -11.40 -16.67
N ASP A 128 -7.11 -10.77 -17.75
CA ASP A 128 -6.07 -11.31 -18.63
C ASP A 128 -4.68 -10.91 -18.13
N PRO A 129 -3.81 -11.87 -17.73
CA PRO A 129 -2.47 -11.56 -17.25
C PRO A 129 -1.57 -10.84 -18.26
N ALA A 130 -1.68 -11.16 -19.55
CA ALA A 130 -0.88 -10.51 -20.59
C ALA A 130 -1.31 -9.05 -20.77
N ARG A 131 -2.61 -8.80 -20.78
CA ARG A 131 -3.16 -7.44 -20.80
C ARG A 131 -2.83 -6.66 -19.54
N ARG A 132 -2.82 -7.28 -18.37
CA ARG A 132 -2.39 -6.65 -17.13
C ARG A 132 -0.98 -6.08 -17.25
N TRP A 133 -0.05 -6.83 -17.79
CA TRP A 133 1.31 -6.37 -18.05
C TRP A 133 1.35 -5.19 -19.03
N THR A 134 0.59 -5.26 -20.13
CA THR A 134 0.52 -4.19 -21.12
C THR A 134 -0.02 -2.89 -20.50
N GLU A 135 -1.16 -2.96 -19.82
CA GLU A 135 -1.79 -1.80 -19.17
C GLU A 135 -0.89 -1.19 -18.08
N PHE A 136 -0.22 -2.05 -17.30
CA PHE A 136 0.75 -1.59 -16.31
C PHE A 136 1.96 -0.92 -16.96
N ALA A 137 2.54 -1.51 -18.01
CA ALA A 137 3.66 -0.93 -18.74
C ALA A 137 3.30 0.42 -19.38
N GLU A 138 2.12 0.55 -19.98
CA GLU A 138 1.62 1.81 -20.52
C GLU A 138 1.47 2.87 -19.43
N LEU A 139 0.95 2.49 -18.25
CA LEU A 139 0.78 3.40 -17.14
C LEU A 139 2.12 3.96 -16.63
N ILE A 140 3.14 3.13 -16.47
CA ILE A 140 4.45 3.57 -15.97
C ILE A 140 5.32 4.29 -17.01
N SER A 141 5.02 4.12 -18.31
CA SER A 141 5.77 4.71 -19.40
C SER A 141 5.24 6.07 -19.89
N SER A 142 4.07 6.50 -19.39
CA SER A 142 3.43 7.73 -19.83
C SER A 142 3.06 8.66 -18.67
N PRO A 143 3.32 9.98 -18.78
CA PRO A 143 2.86 10.93 -17.76
C PRO A 143 1.34 10.96 -17.70
N ARG A 144 0.77 10.83 -16.50
CA ARG A 144 -0.68 10.87 -16.27
C ARG A 144 -1.01 11.63 -14.99
N LEU A 145 -2.21 12.15 -14.93
CA LEU A 145 -2.77 12.72 -13.70
C LEU A 145 -3.58 11.65 -12.95
N PRO A 146 -3.62 11.70 -11.60
CA PRO A 146 -4.44 10.77 -10.82
C PRO A 146 -5.93 10.75 -11.18
N SER A 147 -6.46 11.85 -11.70
CA SER A 147 -7.84 11.93 -12.18
C SER A 147 -8.12 11.00 -13.37
N GLU A 148 -7.12 10.73 -14.20
CA GLU A 148 -7.23 9.86 -15.39
C GLU A 148 -7.25 8.37 -15.03
N LEU A 149 -6.99 8.01 -13.76
CA LEU A 149 -7.09 6.63 -13.29
C LEU A 149 -8.52 6.22 -12.91
N LYS A 150 -9.46 7.15 -12.89
CA LYS A 150 -10.85 6.90 -12.46
C LYS A 150 -11.76 6.44 -13.60
N ASP A 151 -11.34 6.64 -14.84
CA ASP A 151 -12.10 6.33 -16.06
C ASP A 151 -11.66 4.94 -16.68
#